data_497aa2fe2269a31d84323bc1764dcd89
#
_entry.id   497aa2fe2269a31d84323bc1764dcd89
#
_cell.length_a   1.000
_cell.length_b   1.000
_cell.length_c   1.000
_cell.angle_alpha   90.00
_cell.angle_beta   90.00
_cell.angle_gamma   90.00
#
_symmetry.space_group_name_H-M   'P 1'
#
loop_
_entity.id
_entity.type
_entity.pdbx_description
1 polymer ?
#
loop_
_entity_poly.entity_id
_entity_poly.type
_entity_poly.pdbx_seq_one_letter_code
_entity_poly.pdbx_strand_id
1 'polypeptide(L)'
;RFGGVFPRSLDDVRSLRGVGDYTAAAICSAAYDAPCAVVDGNVYRVLSRLFDLAEPIDTTAGKRAFACLAQSQLDAAHPGRYNQAIMDFGAIQCTPASPRCEACPLSESCLALAAGTVADRPVKRGKTRVRDRWFNYLHVASGDRVLLHRREGRDIWQGLYEFPLIETDAPVEFPDLAALPQFRRLLGDGPWHLVRSVSLPRHQLSHQRLHAVVHRI
;
A
#
# COMPACT_ATOMS: atom_id res chain seq x y z
N ARG A 1 -22.96 10.53 -13.54
CA ARG A 1 -23.26 11.43 -12.43
C ARG A 1 -22.89 12.88 -12.72
N PHE A 2 -21.73 13.13 -13.31
CA PHE A 2 -21.20 14.47 -13.61
C PHE A 2 -21.20 14.82 -15.11
N GLY A 3 -22.04 14.18 -15.94
CA GLY A 3 -22.17 14.48 -17.36
C GLY A 3 -20.90 14.30 -18.20
N GLY A 4 -19.98 13.41 -17.77
CA GLY A 4 -18.69 13.22 -18.43
C GLY A 4 -17.62 14.25 -18.05
N VAL A 5 -17.94 15.23 -17.21
CA VAL A 5 -17.00 16.24 -16.70
C VAL A 5 -16.49 15.80 -15.32
N PHE A 6 -15.16 15.86 -15.12
CA PHE A 6 -14.58 15.52 -13.82
C PHE A 6 -14.92 16.62 -12.79
N PRO A 7 -15.41 16.27 -11.58
CA PRO A 7 -15.77 17.25 -10.57
C PRO A 7 -14.54 17.96 -9.99
N ARG A 8 -14.75 19.19 -9.49
CA ARG A 8 -13.66 20.04 -8.96
C ARG A 8 -13.75 20.23 -7.44
N SER A 9 -14.94 20.07 -6.86
CA SER A 9 -15.07 20.22 -5.41
C SER A 9 -14.56 18.98 -4.68
N LEU A 10 -13.99 19.15 -3.49
CA LEU A 10 -13.46 18.06 -2.67
C LEU A 10 -14.52 17.00 -2.37
N ASP A 11 -15.74 17.43 -2.05
CA ASP A 11 -16.83 16.52 -1.70
C ASP A 11 -17.32 15.72 -2.93
N ASP A 12 -17.39 16.35 -4.09
CA ASP A 12 -17.78 15.66 -5.31
C ASP A 12 -16.71 14.65 -5.74
N VAL A 13 -15.43 15.02 -5.68
CA VAL A 13 -14.31 14.11 -5.99
C VAL A 13 -14.31 12.94 -5.01
N ARG A 14 -14.49 13.19 -3.71
CA ARG A 14 -14.57 12.14 -2.68
C ARG A 14 -15.76 11.20 -2.89
N SER A 15 -16.84 11.67 -3.51
CA SER A 15 -18.03 10.87 -3.81
C SER A 15 -17.82 9.87 -4.96
N LEU A 16 -16.72 9.94 -5.68
CA LEU A 16 -16.38 8.99 -6.74
C LEU A 16 -16.00 7.62 -6.17
N ARG A 17 -16.41 6.56 -6.86
CA ARG A 17 -16.11 5.20 -6.42
C ARG A 17 -14.60 4.96 -6.38
N GLY A 18 -14.09 4.48 -5.24
CA GLY A 18 -12.67 4.18 -5.04
C GLY A 18 -11.82 5.39 -4.64
N VAL A 19 -12.43 6.57 -4.47
CA VAL A 19 -11.73 7.79 -4.03
C VAL A 19 -11.98 8.00 -2.54
N GLY A 20 -10.92 7.92 -1.74
CA GLY A 20 -10.93 8.27 -0.32
C GLY A 20 -10.46 9.71 -0.05
N ASP A 21 -10.46 10.11 1.23
CA ASP A 21 -10.09 11.47 1.66
C ASP A 21 -8.72 11.91 1.13
N TYR A 22 -7.71 11.03 1.27
CA TYR A 22 -6.35 11.27 0.75
C TYR A 22 -6.35 11.53 -0.77
N THR A 23 -6.97 10.63 -1.53
CA THR A 23 -6.98 10.71 -3.00
C THR A 23 -7.74 11.95 -3.47
N ALA A 24 -8.87 12.26 -2.83
CA ALA A 24 -9.65 13.47 -3.16
C ALA A 24 -8.85 14.74 -2.90
N ALA A 25 -8.20 14.87 -1.75
CA ALA A 25 -7.36 16.01 -1.41
C ALA A 25 -6.17 16.15 -2.37
N ALA A 26 -5.51 15.03 -2.71
CA ALA A 26 -4.38 15.03 -3.65
C ALA A 26 -4.81 15.51 -5.05
N ILE A 27 -5.94 14.99 -5.57
CA ILE A 27 -6.46 15.42 -6.88
C ILE A 27 -6.84 16.91 -6.85
N CYS A 28 -7.61 17.33 -5.83
CA CYS A 28 -8.12 18.70 -5.78
C CYS A 28 -6.99 19.73 -5.60
N SER A 29 -5.99 19.44 -4.77
CA SER A 29 -4.87 20.36 -4.57
C SER A 29 -3.91 20.39 -5.76
N ALA A 30 -3.65 19.24 -6.40
CA ALA A 30 -2.70 19.19 -7.51
C ALA A 30 -3.29 19.69 -8.84
N ALA A 31 -4.58 19.42 -9.11
CA ALA A 31 -5.20 19.75 -10.40
C ALA A 31 -5.99 21.07 -10.39
N TYR A 32 -6.42 21.52 -9.22
CA TYR A 32 -7.33 22.67 -9.09
C TYR A 32 -6.89 23.70 -8.06
N ASP A 33 -5.68 23.56 -7.49
CA ASP A 33 -5.14 24.43 -6.43
C ASP A 33 -6.12 24.60 -5.25
N ALA A 34 -6.96 23.58 -5.00
CA ALA A 34 -7.85 23.62 -3.86
C ALA A 34 -7.05 23.55 -2.55
N PRO A 35 -7.32 24.43 -1.55
CA PRO A 35 -6.52 24.52 -0.32
C PRO A 35 -6.88 23.38 0.66
N CYS A 36 -6.64 22.14 0.26
CA CYS A 36 -6.86 20.95 1.06
C CYS A 36 -5.54 20.20 1.30
N ALA A 37 -5.25 19.95 2.58
CA ALA A 37 -4.07 19.23 2.99
C ALA A 37 -4.20 17.72 2.73
N VAL A 38 -3.11 17.11 2.31
CA VAL A 38 -2.96 15.66 2.13
C VAL A 38 -2.36 15.05 3.39
N VAL A 39 -2.90 13.93 3.86
CA VAL A 39 -2.34 13.20 5.00
C VAL A 39 -2.20 11.73 4.63
N ASP A 40 -0.99 11.35 4.23
CA ASP A 40 -0.57 9.97 3.99
C ASP A 40 0.37 9.44 5.09
N GLY A 41 0.91 8.25 4.93
CA GLY A 41 1.88 7.69 5.86
C GLY A 41 3.16 8.51 6.02
N ASN A 42 3.59 9.22 4.98
CA ASN A 42 4.75 10.10 5.01
C ASN A 42 4.44 11.37 5.80
N VAL A 43 3.30 12.00 5.52
CA VAL A 43 2.85 13.22 6.21
C VAL A 43 2.60 12.95 7.70
N TYR A 44 1.93 11.85 8.06
CA TYR A 44 1.81 11.43 9.46
C TYR A 44 3.17 11.37 10.16
N ARG A 45 4.16 10.77 9.52
CA ARG A 45 5.50 10.62 10.09
C ARG A 45 6.23 11.95 10.24
N VAL A 46 6.19 12.80 9.20
CA VAL A 46 6.83 14.12 9.24
C VAL A 46 6.21 14.97 10.34
N LEU A 47 4.89 15.11 10.36
CA LEU A 47 4.20 15.95 11.34
C LEU A 47 4.34 15.42 12.77
N SER A 48 4.23 14.08 12.96
CA SER A 48 4.42 13.51 14.29
C SER A 48 5.82 13.73 14.85
N ARG A 49 6.86 13.73 14.01
CA ARG A 49 8.22 13.99 14.41
C ARG A 49 8.50 15.49 14.59
N LEU A 50 8.08 16.30 13.64
CA LEU A 50 8.31 17.73 13.68
C LEU A 50 7.70 18.37 14.94
N PHE A 51 6.47 17.95 15.30
CA PHE A 51 5.73 18.47 16.46
C PHE A 51 5.75 17.56 17.69
N ASP A 52 6.52 16.46 17.66
CA ASP A 52 6.62 15.43 18.71
C ASP A 52 5.24 14.90 19.18
N LEU A 53 4.31 14.67 18.26
CA LEU A 53 2.97 14.23 18.58
C LEU A 53 2.93 12.75 18.92
N ALA A 54 2.47 12.43 20.14
CA ALA A 54 2.27 11.06 20.62
C ALA A 54 0.86 10.52 20.32
N GLU A 55 0.00 11.30 19.68
CA GLU A 55 -1.35 10.87 19.32
C GLU A 55 -1.30 9.72 18.30
N PRO A 56 -1.96 8.56 18.57
CA PRO A 56 -1.89 7.42 17.66
C PRO A 56 -2.58 7.70 16.33
N ILE A 57 -1.83 7.57 15.23
CA ILE A 57 -2.31 7.90 13.86
C ILE A 57 -3.40 6.97 13.33
N ASP A 58 -3.60 5.82 13.93
CA ASP A 58 -4.58 4.80 13.54
C ASP A 58 -5.91 4.88 14.30
N THR A 59 -6.06 5.88 15.19
CA THR A 59 -7.32 6.18 15.88
C THR A 59 -8.12 7.28 15.15
N THR A 60 -9.43 7.33 15.39
CA THR A 60 -10.28 8.40 14.84
C THR A 60 -9.86 9.79 15.36
N ALA A 61 -9.53 9.88 16.66
CA ALA A 61 -9.04 11.12 17.26
C ALA A 61 -7.70 11.56 16.64
N GLY A 62 -6.74 10.64 16.50
CA GLY A 62 -5.45 10.92 15.88
C GLY A 62 -5.60 11.35 14.42
N LYS A 63 -6.38 10.65 13.61
CA LYS A 63 -6.64 11.04 12.22
C LYS A 63 -7.17 12.47 12.13
N ARG A 64 -8.13 12.84 13.01
CA ARG A 64 -8.69 14.18 13.05
C ARG A 64 -7.66 15.22 13.47
N ALA A 65 -6.88 14.95 14.51
CA ALA A 65 -5.83 15.86 15.00
C ALA A 65 -4.78 16.14 13.92
N PHE A 66 -4.29 15.09 13.26
CA PHE A 66 -3.30 15.24 12.18
C PHE A 66 -3.88 15.91 10.92
N ALA A 67 -5.15 15.69 10.59
CA ALA A 67 -5.81 16.40 9.49
C ALA A 67 -5.92 17.91 9.79
N CYS A 68 -6.31 18.28 11.00
CA CYS A 68 -6.35 19.68 11.42
C CYS A 68 -4.95 20.32 11.41
N LEU A 69 -3.94 19.62 11.93
CA LEU A 69 -2.56 20.11 11.90
C LEU A 69 -2.04 20.26 10.48
N ALA A 70 -2.21 19.26 9.62
CA ALA A 70 -1.79 19.33 8.22
C ALA A 70 -2.44 20.52 7.51
N GLN A 71 -3.74 20.74 7.74
CA GLN A 71 -4.47 21.87 7.18
C GLN A 71 -3.95 23.21 7.67
N SER A 72 -3.53 23.33 8.94
CA SER A 72 -2.96 24.56 9.50
C SER A 72 -1.56 24.88 8.99
N GLN A 73 -0.83 23.88 8.50
CA GLN A 73 0.51 24.03 7.94
C GLN A 73 0.54 24.24 6.43
N LEU A 74 -0.63 24.10 5.77
CA LEU A 74 -0.72 24.13 4.31
C LEU A 74 -0.39 25.51 3.75
N ASP A 75 0.50 25.59 2.77
CA ASP A 75 0.62 26.77 1.92
C ASP A 75 -0.60 26.89 1.00
N ALA A 76 -1.55 27.74 1.42
CA ALA A 76 -2.79 27.93 0.69
C ALA A 76 -2.61 28.59 -0.70
N ALA A 77 -1.47 29.25 -0.94
CA ALA A 77 -1.15 29.82 -2.25
C ALA A 77 -0.69 28.76 -3.26
N HIS A 78 -0.04 27.69 -2.77
CA HIS A 78 0.50 26.63 -3.61
C HIS A 78 0.23 25.25 -3.01
N PRO A 79 -1.04 24.86 -2.80
CA PRO A 79 -1.40 23.68 -2.00
C PRO A 79 -0.90 22.38 -2.61
N GLY A 80 -0.99 22.20 -3.93
CA GLY A 80 -0.49 21.01 -4.61
C GLY A 80 1.03 20.84 -4.47
N ARG A 81 1.79 21.95 -4.62
CA ARG A 81 3.24 21.95 -4.45
C ARG A 81 3.65 21.63 -3.01
N TYR A 82 2.97 22.22 -2.03
CA TYR A 82 3.22 21.96 -0.61
C TYR A 82 2.94 20.50 -0.27
N ASN A 83 1.80 19.97 -0.67
CA ASN A 83 1.43 18.59 -0.42
C ASN A 83 2.46 17.61 -1.03
N GLN A 84 2.89 17.85 -2.25
CA GLN A 84 3.92 17.02 -2.88
C GLN A 84 5.25 17.12 -2.13
N ALA A 85 5.68 18.32 -1.77
CA ALA A 85 6.94 18.54 -1.05
C ALA A 85 7.00 17.83 0.30
N ILE A 86 5.92 17.87 1.11
CA ILE A 86 5.90 17.20 2.41
C ILE A 86 5.87 15.67 2.28
N MET A 87 5.19 15.13 1.25
CA MET A 87 5.21 13.69 0.96
C MET A 87 6.59 13.22 0.52
N ASP A 88 7.25 13.94 -0.39
CA ASP A 88 8.60 13.64 -0.85
C ASP A 88 9.63 13.78 0.28
N PHE A 89 9.51 14.81 1.10
CA PHE A 89 10.34 14.98 2.29
C PHE A 89 10.23 13.78 3.23
N GLY A 90 9.02 13.30 3.46
CA GLY A 90 8.79 12.08 4.24
C GLY A 90 9.38 10.82 3.60
N ALA A 91 9.35 10.71 2.28
CA ALA A 91 9.86 9.56 1.56
C ALA A 91 11.40 9.52 1.47
N ILE A 92 12.04 10.68 1.33
CA ILE A 92 13.47 10.79 0.99
C ILE A 92 14.32 11.18 2.21
N GLN A 93 13.86 12.14 3.03
CA GLN A 93 14.60 12.72 4.14
C GLN A 93 14.17 12.13 5.49
N CYS A 94 12.90 12.26 5.84
CA CYS A 94 12.34 11.78 7.11
C CYS A 94 11.84 10.33 6.98
N THR A 95 12.73 9.42 6.62
CA THR A 95 12.43 8.01 6.35
C THR A 95 11.99 7.23 7.60
N PRO A 96 11.28 6.09 7.46
CA PRO A 96 10.75 5.33 8.61
C PRO A 96 11.83 4.85 9.58
N ALA A 97 12.83 4.13 9.08
CA ALA A 97 13.79 3.43 9.93
C ALA A 97 15.08 4.21 10.21
N SER A 98 15.55 5.00 9.25
CA SER A 98 16.85 5.69 9.35
C SER A 98 16.77 7.09 8.74
N PRO A 99 16.06 8.03 9.39
CA PRO A 99 15.99 9.40 8.90
C PRO A 99 17.37 10.08 9.03
N ARG A 100 17.73 10.89 8.03
CA ARG A 100 19.00 11.62 8.02
C ARG A 100 18.88 12.94 8.78
N CYS A 101 18.71 12.86 10.11
CA CYS A 101 18.43 14.03 10.96
C CYS A 101 19.54 15.07 10.95
N GLU A 102 20.81 14.66 10.88
CA GLU A 102 21.96 15.57 10.84
C GLU A 102 21.98 16.48 9.60
N ALA A 103 21.48 15.98 8.47
CA ALA A 103 21.38 16.74 7.21
C ALA A 103 19.95 17.26 6.95
N CYS A 104 19.10 17.26 7.98
CA CYS A 104 17.71 17.67 7.82
C CYS A 104 17.57 19.20 7.93
N PRO A 105 16.97 19.88 6.93
CA PRO A 105 16.77 21.33 7.01
C PRO A 105 15.80 21.77 8.13
N LEU A 106 15.04 20.83 8.71
CA LEU A 106 14.13 21.08 9.82
C LEU A 106 14.67 20.60 11.17
N SER A 107 15.98 20.24 11.26
CA SER A 107 16.57 19.66 12.47
C SER A 107 16.44 20.59 13.69
N GLU A 108 16.67 21.89 13.52
CA GLU A 108 16.61 22.88 14.61
C GLU A 108 15.18 23.08 15.16
N SER A 109 14.16 22.87 14.33
CA SER A 109 12.74 23.01 14.72
C SER A 109 12.06 21.69 15.05
N CYS A 110 12.76 20.55 14.91
CA CYS A 110 12.19 19.24 15.10
C CYS A 110 12.11 18.86 16.59
N LEU A 111 10.90 18.89 17.15
CA LEU A 111 10.68 18.59 18.57
C LEU A 111 11.00 17.16 18.94
N ALA A 112 10.70 16.18 18.08
CA ALA A 112 11.06 14.78 18.33
C ALA A 112 12.58 14.55 18.30
N LEU A 113 13.34 15.32 17.50
CA LEU A 113 14.79 15.25 17.51
C LEU A 113 15.34 15.82 18.83
N ALA A 114 14.84 16.97 19.24
CA ALA A 114 15.24 17.60 20.51
C ALA A 114 14.89 16.72 21.73
N ALA A 115 13.76 16.02 21.68
CA ALA A 115 13.32 15.12 22.75
C ALA A 115 13.91 13.69 22.67
N GLY A 116 14.63 13.33 21.60
CA GLY A 116 15.15 11.98 21.39
C GLY A 116 14.09 10.92 21.03
N THR A 117 12.89 11.34 20.61
CA THR A 117 11.72 10.46 20.37
C THR A 117 11.48 10.13 18.88
N VAL A 118 12.42 10.45 18.00
CA VAL A 118 12.28 10.22 16.55
C VAL A 118 11.89 8.79 16.18
N ALA A 119 12.46 7.80 16.88
CA ALA A 119 12.19 6.39 16.64
C ALA A 119 10.78 5.96 17.12
N ASP A 120 10.21 6.69 18.08
CA ASP A 120 8.91 6.41 18.67
C ASP A 120 7.75 7.07 17.89
N ARG A 121 8.06 7.83 16.87
CA ARG A 121 7.08 8.57 16.05
C ARG A 121 7.03 8.05 14.63
N PRO A 122 5.82 7.91 14.04
CA PRO A 122 4.49 8.11 14.62
C PRO A 122 4.06 6.95 15.53
N VAL A 123 3.26 7.26 16.55
CA VAL A 123 2.65 6.26 17.43
C VAL A 123 1.51 5.55 16.70
N LYS A 124 1.39 4.23 16.90
CA LYS A 124 0.24 3.41 16.48
C LYS A 124 -0.30 2.63 17.66
N ARG A 125 -1.62 2.64 17.85
CA ARG A 125 -2.28 1.89 18.92
C ARG A 125 -2.31 0.40 18.62
N GLY A 126 -2.52 0.03 17.36
CA GLY A 126 -2.62 -1.36 16.90
C GLY A 126 -1.35 -1.83 16.18
N LYS A 127 -0.88 -3.04 16.53
CA LYS A 127 0.08 -3.75 15.68
C LYS A 127 -0.68 -4.48 14.59
N THR A 128 -0.47 -4.12 13.34
CA THR A 128 -1.03 -4.89 12.22
C THR A 128 -0.48 -6.30 12.25
N ARG A 129 -1.35 -7.29 12.50
CA ARG A 129 -0.95 -8.69 12.39
C ARG A 129 -0.72 -9.02 10.92
N VAL A 130 0.52 -9.32 10.57
CA VAL A 130 0.87 -9.74 9.21
C VAL A 130 0.57 -11.23 9.08
N ARG A 131 -0.22 -11.59 8.06
CA ARG A 131 -0.54 -12.98 7.70
C ARG A 131 0.41 -13.44 6.60
N ASP A 132 1.09 -14.56 6.78
CA ASP A 132 1.83 -15.23 5.71
C ASP A 132 0.85 -16.01 4.81
N ARG A 133 1.08 -15.96 3.50
CA ARG A 133 0.29 -16.66 2.48
C ARG A 133 1.23 -17.29 1.46
N TRP A 134 0.99 -18.55 1.12
CA TRP A 134 1.81 -19.30 0.16
C TRP A 134 1.03 -19.52 -1.13
N PHE A 135 1.48 -18.85 -2.18
CA PHE A 135 0.86 -18.85 -3.50
C PHE A 135 1.63 -19.75 -4.44
N ASN A 136 1.00 -20.82 -4.91
CA ASN A 136 1.54 -21.72 -5.90
C ASN A 136 0.84 -21.44 -7.23
N TYR A 137 1.48 -20.67 -8.11
CA TYR A 137 0.98 -20.33 -9.43
C TYR A 137 1.33 -21.40 -10.43
N LEU A 138 0.35 -21.84 -11.22
CA LEU A 138 0.53 -22.81 -12.30
C LEU A 138 0.60 -22.09 -13.65
N HIS A 139 1.81 -21.89 -14.17
CA HIS A 139 2.01 -21.39 -15.54
C HIS A 139 1.83 -22.54 -16.52
N VAL A 140 0.56 -22.78 -16.89
CA VAL A 140 0.18 -23.84 -17.83
C VAL A 140 0.23 -23.29 -19.24
N ALA A 141 1.07 -23.89 -20.09
CA ALA A 141 1.24 -23.49 -21.47
C ALA A 141 0.95 -24.67 -22.42
N SER A 142 0.22 -24.40 -23.51
CA SER A 142 -0.04 -25.38 -24.58
C SER A 142 0.08 -24.68 -25.93
N GLY A 143 1.13 -24.98 -26.68
CA GLY A 143 1.46 -24.27 -27.92
C GLY A 143 1.74 -22.78 -27.64
N ASP A 144 0.98 -21.91 -28.28
CA ASP A 144 1.03 -20.45 -28.18
C ASP A 144 0.11 -19.87 -27.08
N ARG A 145 -0.57 -20.71 -26.31
CA ARG A 145 -1.59 -20.32 -25.33
C ARG A 145 -1.13 -20.54 -23.92
N VAL A 146 -1.59 -19.67 -23.02
CA VAL A 146 -1.37 -19.74 -21.58
C VAL A 146 -2.70 -19.66 -20.87
N LEU A 147 -2.89 -20.51 -19.85
CA LEU A 147 -4.09 -20.50 -19.03
C LEU A 147 -4.03 -19.33 -18.03
N LEU A 148 -5.07 -18.49 -18.05
CA LEU A 148 -5.25 -17.40 -17.09
C LEU A 148 -6.58 -17.55 -16.37
N HIS A 149 -6.60 -17.10 -15.11
CA HIS A 149 -7.78 -17.07 -14.26
C HIS A 149 -8.04 -15.63 -13.80
N ARG A 150 -9.30 -15.21 -13.73
CA ARG A 150 -9.68 -13.91 -13.16
C ARG A 150 -9.99 -14.08 -11.67
N ARG A 151 -9.37 -13.25 -10.84
CA ARG A 151 -9.65 -13.23 -9.39
C ARG A 151 -11.05 -12.70 -9.12
N GLU A 152 -11.96 -13.54 -8.70
CA GLU A 152 -13.37 -13.18 -8.46
C GLU A 152 -13.67 -12.95 -6.97
N GLY A 153 -12.88 -13.54 -6.07
CA GLY A 153 -13.06 -13.44 -4.63
C GLY A 153 -12.80 -12.02 -4.09
N ARG A 154 -13.40 -11.69 -2.93
CA ARG A 154 -13.09 -10.45 -2.18
C ARG A 154 -11.72 -10.57 -1.51
N ASP A 155 -10.68 -10.38 -2.26
CA ASP A 155 -9.28 -10.49 -1.83
C ASP A 155 -8.42 -9.45 -2.56
N ILE A 156 -7.12 -9.41 -2.23
CA ILE A 156 -6.16 -8.57 -2.97
C ILE A 156 -6.25 -8.85 -4.46
N TRP A 157 -6.07 -7.79 -5.27
CA TRP A 157 -6.07 -7.86 -6.74
C TRP A 157 -7.36 -8.40 -7.37
N GLN A 158 -8.51 -8.26 -6.69
CA GLN A 158 -9.82 -8.63 -7.23
C GLN A 158 -10.04 -8.04 -8.63
N GLY A 159 -10.49 -8.88 -9.55
CA GLY A 159 -10.78 -8.51 -10.93
C GLY A 159 -9.58 -8.53 -11.88
N LEU A 160 -8.34 -8.69 -11.38
CA LEU A 160 -7.16 -8.88 -12.20
C LEU A 160 -7.04 -10.34 -12.67
N TYR A 161 -6.31 -10.54 -13.77
CA TYR A 161 -5.99 -11.86 -14.29
C TYR A 161 -4.65 -12.35 -13.75
N GLU A 162 -4.58 -13.64 -13.43
CA GLU A 162 -3.38 -14.31 -12.93
C GLU A 162 -3.28 -15.73 -13.49
N PHE A 163 -2.14 -16.38 -13.33
CA PHE A 163 -2.06 -17.83 -13.53
C PHE A 163 -2.96 -18.55 -12.50
N PRO A 164 -3.52 -19.73 -12.83
CA PRO A 164 -4.23 -20.53 -11.84
C PRO A 164 -3.45 -20.63 -10.54
N LEU A 165 -4.11 -20.35 -9.42
CA LEU A 165 -3.50 -20.25 -8.10
C LEU A 165 -4.03 -21.39 -7.20
N ILE A 166 -3.08 -22.07 -6.54
CA ILE A 166 -3.37 -22.93 -5.39
C ILE A 166 -2.71 -22.29 -4.17
N GLU A 167 -3.52 -21.77 -3.26
CA GLU A 167 -3.03 -21.24 -1.98
C GLU A 167 -2.96 -22.38 -0.96
N THR A 168 -1.84 -22.43 -0.21
CA THR A 168 -1.61 -23.41 0.85
C THR A 168 -1.32 -22.71 2.18
N ASP A 169 -1.49 -23.40 3.30
CA ASP A 169 -1.26 -22.84 4.63
C ASP A 169 0.23 -22.79 5.01
N ALA A 170 1.08 -23.51 4.26
CA ALA A 170 2.52 -23.61 4.47
C ALA A 170 3.23 -23.83 3.13
N PRO A 171 4.57 -23.70 3.06
CA PRO A 171 5.34 -24.11 1.89
C PRO A 171 5.08 -25.58 1.55
N VAL A 172 4.91 -25.86 0.27
CA VAL A 172 4.74 -27.24 -0.22
C VAL A 172 5.70 -27.50 -1.38
N GLU A 173 6.18 -28.73 -1.48
CA GLU A 173 6.96 -29.17 -2.64
C GLU A 173 6.01 -29.56 -3.79
N PHE A 174 6.49 -29.54 -5.03
CA PHE A 174 5.64 -29.77 -6.19
C PHE A 174 4.93 -31.14 -6.19
N PRO A 175 5.54 -32.25 -5.77
CA PRO A 175 4.84 -33.55 -5.70
C PRO A 175 3.60 -33.51 -4.79
N ASP A 176 3.72 -32.84 -3.62
CA ASP A 176 2.62 -32.70 -2.66
C ASP A 176 1.54 -31.76 -3.21
N LEU A 177 1.95 -30.67 -3.87
CA LEU A 177 1.04 -29.75 -4.55
C LEU A 177 0.23 -30.49 -5.64
N ALA A 178 0.89 -31.32 -6.45
CA ALA A 178 0.25 -32.10 -7.51
C ALA A 178 -0.74 -33.15 -6.99
N ALA A 179 -0.55 -33.62 -5.77
CA ALA A 179 -1.45 -34.55 -5.11
C ALA A 179 -2.75 -33.88 -4.60
N LEU A 180 -2.79 -32.55 -4.50
CA LEU A 180 -3.96 -31.83 -3.99
C LEU A 180 -5.17 -31.93 -4.92
N PRO A 181 -6.40 -32.06 -4.37
CA PRO A 181 -7.62 -32.08 -5.19
C PRO A 181 -7.80 -30.84 -6.07
N GLN A 182 -7.30 -29.67 -5.63
CA GLN A 182 -7.31 -28.43 -6.40
C GLN A 182 -6.49 -28.52 -7.66
N PHE A 183 -5.31 -29.13 -7.61
CA PHE A 183 -4.44 -29.34 -8.76
C PHE A 183 -5.11 -30.24 -9.80
N ARG A 184 -5.69 -31.35 -9.37
CA ARG A 184 -6.43 -32.29 -10.26
C ARG A 184 -7.65 -31.62 -10.91
N ARG A 185 -8.35 -30.75 -10.20
CA ARG A 185 -9.47 -29.99 -10.78
C ARG A 185 -9.05 -29.01 -11.87
N LEU A 186 -7.85 -28.45 -11.77
CA LEU A 186 -7.32 -27.49 -12.74
C LEU A 186 -6.74 -28.15 -13.99
N LEU A 187 -6.01 -29.25 -13.83
CA LEU A 187 -5.25 -29.88 -14.91
C LEU A 187 -5.80 -31.26 -15.36
N GLY A 188 -6.69 -31.87 -14.56
CA GLY A 188 -7.15 -33.22 -14.80
C GLY A 188 -6.03 -34.25 -14.63
N ASP A 189 -6.31 -35.47 -15.14
CA ASP A 189 -5.35 -36.57 -15.15
C ASP A 189 -4.60 -36.66 -16.51
N GLY A 190 -4.67 -35.61 -17.31
CA GLY A 190 -4.05 -35.55 -18.64
C GLY A 190 -2.52 -35.52 -18.61
N PRO A 191 -1.90 -35.67 -19.80
CA PRO A 191 -0.43 -35.65 -19.90
C PRO A 191 0.11 -34.21 -19.66
N TRP A 192 0.54 -33.97 -18.47
CA TRP A 192 1.27 -32.75 -18.09
C TRP A 192 2.64 -33.13 -17.49
N HIS A 193 3.61 -32.24 -17.56
CA HIS A 193 4.90 -32.42 -16.92
C HIS A 193 5.41 -31.10 -16.36
N LEU A 194 6.06 -31.15 -15.21
CA LEU A 194 6.74 -30.01 -14.63
C LEU A 194 8.02 -29.71 -15.41
N VAL A 195 8.10 -28.51 -15.97
CA VAL A 195 9.32 -28.00 -16.61
C VAL A 195 10.29 -27.43 -15.57
N ARG A 196 9.78 -26.60 -14.67
CA ARG A 196 10.55 -26.01 -13.56
C ARG A 196 9.64 -25.32 -12.54
N SER A 197 10.17 -25.17 -11.31
CA SER A 197 9.60 -24.32 -10.27
C SER A 197 10.54 -23.14 -9.99
N VAL A 198 9.97 -21.95 -9.82
CA VAL A 198 10.72 -20.73 -9.55
C VAL A 198 10.10 -20.02 -8.36
N SER A 199 10.84 -19.92 -7.25
CA SER A 199 10.45 -19.12 -6.10
C SER A 199 10.67 -17.63 -6.39
N LEU A 200 9.65 -16.82 -6.13
CA LEU A 200 9.73 -15.36 -6.29
C LEU A 200 10.21 -14.69 -5.00
N PRO A 201 10.79 -13.49 -5.09
CA PRO A 201 11.09 -12.70 -3.91
C PRO A 201 9.83 -12.47 -3.08
N ARG A 202 9.98 -12.55 -1.76
CA ARG A 202 8.88 -12.30 -0.82
C ARG A 202 8.28 -10.91 -1.02
N HIS A 203 6.97 -10.85 -1.23
CA HIS A 203 6.26 -9.58 -1.41
C HIS A 203 5.52 -9.17 -0.13
N GLN A 204 5.91 -8.02 0.43
CA GLN A 204 5.33 -7.49 1.66
C GLN A 204 4.23 -6.49 1.37
N LEU A 205 3.02 -6.79 1.82
CA LEU A 205 1.88 -5.87 1.89
C LEU A 205 1.67 -5.38 3.33
N SER A 206 0.81 -4.40 3.53
CA SER A 206 0.56 -3.80 4.86
C SER A 206 0.14 -4.85 5.92
N HIS A 207 -0.65 -5.84 5.54
CA HIS A 207 -1.24 -6.84 6.44
C HIS A 207 -1.02 -8.29 5.96
N GLN A 208 -0.28 -8.49 4.88
CA GLN A 208 0.00 -9.80 4.31
C GLN A 208 1.45 -9.88 3.83
N ARG A 209 2.01 -11.07 3.89
CA ARG A 209 3.31 -11.42 3.33
C ARG A 209 3.11 -12.57 2.37
N LEU A 210 3.42 -12.35 1.09
CA LEU A 210 3.21 -13.33 0.05
C LEU A 210 4.51 -14.05 -0.25
N HIS A 211 4.44 -15.38 -0.19
CA HIS A 211 5.47 -16.31 -0.62
C HIS A 211 4.95 -16.97 -1.89
N ALA A 212 5.52 -16.64 -3.03
CA ALA A 212 5.01 -17.13 -4.30
C ALA A 212 6.03 -18.03 -5.00
N VAL A 213 5.51 -19.15 -5.53
CA VAL A 213 6.25 -20.07 -6.41
C VAL A 213 5.49 -20.18 -7.72
N VAL A 214 6.19 -20.09 -8.82
CA VAL A 214 5.63 -20.32 -10.17
C VAL A 214 6.11 -21.67 -10.68
N HIS A 215 5.18 -22.56 -10.94
CA HIS A 215 5.43 -23.87 -11.51
C HIS A 215 5.07 -23.84 -13.01
N ARG A 216 6.06 -24.00 -13.87
CA ARG A 216 5.84 -24.08 -15.32
C ARG A 216 5.51 -25.51 -15.70
N ILE A 217 4.36 -25.67 -16.35
CA ILE A 217 3.76 -26.94 -16.76
C ILE A 217 3.47 -26.90 -18.26
#